data_e109891402a2b773d7db00b4ace1f0ca
#
_entry.id   e109891402a2b773d7db00b4ace1f0ca
#
_cell.length_a   1.000
_cell.length_b   1.000
_cell.length_c   1.000
_cell.angle_alpha   90.00
_cell.angle_beta   90.00
_cell.angle_gamma   90.00
#
_symmetry.space_group_name_H-M   'P 1'
#
loop_
_entity.id
_entity.type
_entity.pdbx_description
1 polymer ?
#
loop_
_entity_poly.entity_id
_entity_poly.type
_entity_poly.pdbx_seq_one_letter_code
_entity_poly.pdbx_strand_id
1 'polypeptide(L)'
;MAKEKVVIYGLTTEGYFIACQMAIKGADVYLVDESSPTAISLKPEVAKNCPDIDSLKEDEPILTAVPVDVAVSKAEYLFFTPRIRKINADLKAEVNSKFKEAIKKVKKGSTVIYCLATGHQGNSENITILKHVTGFEAGKSISYYYFPLNGLSKTPSVIGSLKKIKDKKLSALLSTSKDEKTFVDISSAEHIHAIQTIKRFSSICSVLEICKLVKNNPESNTTFDDFKNIYLDDMMSGLDDLRLLSSSFEGSSPLLYLINGSIKGINGYAKRLIEIIRITLKNHELKASKTKIILSWTLDKNQMRGEKVEMLNSITSKLRDYIGDVETSEGLLDFFHSDKTTIAIACTESDYKKIKEIKQNQDIFLIKANPLFEVSNKSKII
;
A
#
# COMPACT_ATOMS: atom_id res chain seq x y z
N MET A 1 -25.98 -25.66 6.42
CA MET A 1 -25.31 -25.39 5.13
C MET A 1 -23.83 -25.61 5.33
N ALA A 2 -23.10 -26.19 4.36
CA ALA A 2 -21.66 -26.28 4.43
C ALA A 2 -21.08 -24.86 4.38
N LYS A 3 -20.06 -24.58 5.21
CA LYS A 3 -19.38 -23.29 5.24
C LYS A 3 -18.46 -23.19 4.02
N GLU A 4 -18.44 -22.02 3.34
CA GLU A 4 -17.50 -21.75 2.27
C GLU A 4 -16.07 -21.80 2.79
N LYS A 5 -15.19 -22.57 2.13
CA LYS A 5 -13.77 -22.69 2.49
C LYS A 5 -12.95 -21.66 1.73
N VAL A 6 -12.38 -20.74 2.47
CA VAL A 6 -11.62 -19.61 1.95
C VAL A 6 -10.18 -19.72 2.38
N VAL A 7 -9.26 -19.54 1.46
CA VAL A 7 -7.82 -19.37 1.72
C VAL A 7 -7.41 -17.96 1.32
N ILE A 8 -6.77 -17.26 2.24
CA ILE A 8 -6.11 -15.99 2.00
C ILE A 8 -4.61 -16.26 1.92
N TYR A 9 -4.06 -16.18 0.73
CA TYR A 9 -2.64 -16.43 0.48
C TYR A 9 -1.86 -15.14 0.52
N GLY A 10 -1.18 -14.91 1.63
CA GLY A 10 -0.46 -13.72 2.03
C GLY A 10 -1.01 -13.13 3.33
N LEU A 11 -0.23 -13.24 4.42
CA LEU A 11 -0.56 -12.60 5.69
C LEU A 11 -0.21 -11.11 5.61
N THR A 12 -1.08 -10.35 4.96
CA THR A 12 -0.97 -8.91 4.76
C THR A 12 -2.15 -8.20 5.40
N THR A 13 -2.02 -6.91 5.68
CA THR A 13 -3.09 -6.10 6.28
C THR A 13 -4.36 -6.16 5.46
N GLU A 14 -4.26 -6.02 4.13
CA GLU A 14 -5.41 -6.09 3.24
C GLU A 14 -6.02 -7.51 3.19
N GLY A 15 -5.16 -8.53 3.16
CA GLY A 15 -5.59 -9.93 3.18
C GLY A 15 -6.24 -10.30 4.52
N TYR A 16 -5.66 -9.89 5.63
CA TYR A 16 -6.19 -10.12 6.96
C TYR A 16 -7.53 -9.44 7.19
N PHE A 17 -7.68 -8.20 6.72
CA PHE A 17 -8.96 -7.48 6.78
C PHE A 17 -10.08 -8.26 6.07
N ILE A 18 -9.83 -8.76 4.85
CA ILE A 18 -10.78 -9.59 4.11
C ILE A 18 -11.06 -10.89 4.86
N ALA A 19 -10.03 -11.53 5.41
CA ALA A 19 -10.16 -12.75 6.19
C ALA A 19 -11.09 -12.58 7.39
N CYS A 20 -10.89 -11.51 8.19
CA CYS A 20 -11.74 -11.19 9.33
C CYS A 20 -13.20 -10.97 8.92
N GLN A 21 -13.44 -10.21 7.84
CA GLN A 21 -14.80 -10.01 7.34
C GLN A 21 -15.49 -11.32 6.97
N MET A 22 -14.78 -12.22 6.28
CA MET A 22 -15.33 -13.50 5.85
C MET A 22 -15.54 -14.47 7.03
N ALA A 23 -14.59 -14.52 7.97
CA ALA A 23 -14.72 -15.35 9.18
C ALA A 23 -15.93 -14.91 10.02
N ILE A 24 -16.12 -13.61 10.22
CA ILE A 24 -17.29 -13.05 10.95
C ILE A 24 -18.61 -13.41 10.26
N LYS A 25 -18.64 -13.52 8.94
CA LYS A 25 -19.79 -13.96 8.14
C LYS A 25 -20.00 -15.48 8.16
N GLY A 26 -19.13 -16.22 8.82
CA GLY A 26 -19.24 -17.65 9.04
C GLY A 26 -18.54 -18.53 8.02
N ALA A 27 -17.71 -17.99 7.14
CA ALA A 27 -16.83 -18.78 6.29
C ALA A 27 -15.76 -19.52 7.11
N ASP A 28 -15.26 -20.63 6.59
CA ASP A 28 -14.13 -21.38 7.12
C ASP A 28 -12.85 -20.82 6.47
N VAL A 29 -12.15 -19.92 7.19
CA VAL A 29 -11.06 -19.11 6.64
C VAL A 29 -9.71 -19.64 7.11
N TYR A 30 -8.78 -19.78 6.17
CA TYR A 30 -7.39 -20.13 6.40
C TYR A 30 -6.47 -19.02 5.90
N LEU A 31 -5.57 -18.56 6.78
CA LEU A 31 -4.55 -17.58 6.48
C LEU A 31 -3.22 -18.28 6.19
N VAL A 32 -2.58 -17.93 5.09
CA VAL A 32 -1.26 -18.45 4.72
C VAL A 32 -0.24 -17.32 4.83
N ASP A 33 0.75 -17.48 5.71
CA ASP A 33 1.98 -16.71 5.64
C ASP A 33 2.91 -17.39 4.63
N GLU A 34 3.37 -16.65 3.64
CA GLU A 34 4.23 -17.16 2.55
C GLU A 34 5.57 -17.74 3.05
N SER A 35 5.99 -17.37 4.25
CA SER A 35 7.20 -17.88 4.91
C SER A 35 6.95 -19.16 5.71
N SER A 36 5.70 -19.57 5.90
CA SER A 36 5.30 -20.72 6.72
C SER A 36 4.77 -21.88 5.88
N PRO A 37 5.10 -23.13 6.19
CA PRO A 37 4.51 -24.30 5.56
C PRO A 37 3.08 -24.60 6.07
N THR A 38 2.56 -23.83 7.03
CA THR A 38 1.26 -24.02 7.65
C THR A 38 0.33 -22.84 7.41
N ALA A 39 -0.94 -23.13 7.22
CA ALA A 39 -2.05 -22.17 7.18
C ALA A 39 -2.74 -22.12 8.54
N ILE A 40 -3.11 -20.95 8.98
CA ILE A 40 -3.77 -20.69 10.26
C ILE A 40 -5.27 -20.62 10.05
N SER A 41 -6.06 -21.40 10.81
CA SER A 41 -7.51 -21.30 10.78
C SER A 41 -7.97 -20.11 11.61
N LEU A 42 -8.63 -19.14 10.96
CA LEU A 42 -9.15 -17.93 11.59
C LEU A 42 -10.61 -18.13 12.00
N LYS A 43 -10.83 -18.26 13.32
CA LYS A 43 -12.18 -18.36 13.89
C LYS A 43 -12.87 -17.00 14.00
N PRO A 44 -14.22 -16.94 13.94
CA PRO A 44 -14.95 -15.68 14.06
C PRO A 44 -14.67 -14.90 15.36
N GLU A 45 -14.43 -15.62 16.46
CA GLU A 45 -14.09 -15.01 17.76
C GLU A 45 -12.74 -14.30 17.71
N VAL A 46 -11.72 -14.95 17.12
CA VAL A 46 -10.39 -14.36 16.92
C VAL A 46 -10.49 -13.16 16.00
N ALA A 47 -11.22 -13.27 14.88
CA ALA A 47 -11.41 -12.17 13.93
C ALA A 47 -12.11 -10.93 14.54
N LYS A 48 -12.94 -11.12 15.59
CA LYS A 48 -13.59 -10.01 16.31
C LYS A 48 -12.67 -9.36 17.35
N ASN A 49 -11.87 -10.16 18.04
CA ASN A 49 -11.00 -9.70 19.13
C ASN A 49 -9.68 -9.13 18.61
N CYS A 50 -9.15 -9.71 17.53
CA CYS A 50 -7.91 -9.27 16.88
C CYS A 50 -8.25 -8.67 15.50
N PRO A 51 -8.60 -7.37 15.40
CA PRO A 51 -9.06 -6.75 14.16
C PRO A 51 -7.93 -6.51 13.14
N ASP A 52 -6.67 -6.56 13.56
CA ASP A 52 -5.47 -6.37 12.74
C ASP A 52 -4.39 -7.41 13.08
N ILE A 53 -3.32 -7.42 12.28
CA ILE A 53 -2.22 -8.39 12.42
C ILE A 53 -1.41 -8.12 13.70
N ASP A 54 -1.32 -6.88 14.14
CA ASP A 54 -0.53 -6.53 15.31
C ASP A 54 -1.24 -7.01 16.58
N SER A 55 -2.55 -6.81 16.70
CA SER A 55 -3.37 -7.41 17.79
C SER A 55 -3.35 -8.94 17.75
N LEU A 56 -3.32 -9.56 16.55
CA LEU A 56 -3.17 -11.02 16.43
C LEU A 56 -1.84 -11.52 17.01
N LYS A 57 -0.76 -10.73 16.88
CA LYS A 57 0.57 -11.06 17.41
C LYS A 57 0.68 -10.79 18.90
N GLU A 58 0.08 -9.68 19.37
CA GLU A 58 0.13 -9.26 20.78
C GLU A 58 -0.71 -10.16 21.69
N ASP A 59 -1.91 -10.50 21.25
CA ASP A 59 -2.85 -11.30 22.05
C ASP A 59 -2.56 -12.81 21.99
N GLU A 60 -1.70 -13.27 21.06
CA GLU A 60 -1.28 -14.66 20.86
C GLU A 60 -2.43 -15.69 21.04
N PRO A 61 -3.58 -15.54 20.33
CA PRO A 61 -4.71 -16.42 20.53
C PRO A 61 -4.37 -17.87 20.12
N ILE A 62 -5.03 -18.85 20.74
CA ILE A 62 -4.85 -20.26 20.37
C ILE A 62 -5.35 -20.48 18.94
N LEU A 63 -4.44 -20.69 18.02
CA LEU A 63 -4.69 -20.89 16.61
C LEU A 63 -4.52 -22.37 16.22
N THR A 64 -5.38 -22.85 15.33
CA THR A 64 -5.25 -24.18 14.74
C THR A 64 -4.52 -24.06 13.41
N ALA A 65 -3.41 -24.78 13.25
CA ALA A 65 -2.63 -24.80 12.01
C ALA A 65 -2.90 -26.10 11.22
N VAL A 66 -2.90 -25.97 9.90
CA VAL A 66 -2.96 -27.10 8.95
C VAL A 66 -1.89 -26.89 7.86
N PRO A 67 -1.38 -27.96 7.21
CA PRO A 67 -0.46 -27.78 6.08
C PRO A 67 -1.08 -26.91 4.97
N VAL A 68 -0.29 -26.00 4.38
CA VAL A 68 -0.76 -25.09 3.30
C VAL A 68 -1.36 -25.87 2.14
N ASP A 69 -0.70 -26.97 1.69
CA ASP A 69 -1.20 -27.83 0.61
C ASP A 69 -2.59 -28.38 0.89
N VAL A 70 -2.89 -28.74 2.15
CA VAL A 70 -4.19 -29.26 2.56
C VAL A 70 -5.23 -28.15 2.54
N ALA A 71 -4.90 -26.96 3.06
CA ALA A 71 -5.80 -25.81 3.04
C ALA A 71 -6.15 -25.40 1.60
N VAL A 72 -5.14 -25.18 0.75
CA VAL A 72 -5.31 -24.76 -0.66
C VAL A 72 -6.06 -25.82 -1.47
N SER A 73 -5.75 -27.10 -1.27
CA SER A 73 -6.43 -28.19 -1.99
C SER A 73 -7.91 -28.34 -1.62
N LYS A 74 -8.37 -27.81 -0.49
CA LYS A 74 -9.76 -27.83 -0.06
C LYS A 74 -10.49 -26.51 -0.28
N ALA A 75 -9.77 -25.46 -0.74
CA ALA A 75 -10.32 -24.14 -0.92
C ALA A 75 -11.39 -24.11 -2.03
N GLU A 76 -12.51 -23.48 -1.74
CA GLU A 76 -13.49 -23.06 -2.74
C GLU A 76 -13.10 -21.69 -3.32
N TYR A 77 -12.54 -20.82 -2.47
CA TYR A 77 -12.05 -19.48 -2.82
C TYR A 77 -10.61 -19.31 -2.35
N LEU A 78 -9.73 -18.93 -3.26
CA LEU A 78 -8.34 -18.56 -2.99
C LEU A 78 -8.14 -17.08 -3.32
N PHE A 79 -7.89 -16.26 -2.31
CA PHE A 79 -7.51 -14.86 -2.46
C PHE A 79 -6.00 -14.74 -2.49
N PHE A 80 -5.47 -14.16 -3.53
CA PHE A 80 -4.04 -13.93 -3.68
C PHE A 80 -3.70 -12.51 -3.24
N THR A 81 -3.18 -12.38 -2.01
CA THR A 81 -2.82 -11.12 -1.34
C THR A 81 -1.38 -11.13 -0.84
N PRO A 82 -0.39 -11.42 -1.71
CA PRO A 82 0.98 -11.68 -1.28
C PRO A 82 1.65 -10.40 -0.77
N ARG A 83 2.68 -10.58 0.06
CA ARG A 83 3.57 -9.51 0.50
C ARG A 83 4.68 -9.30 -0.55
N ILE A 84 4.69 -8.16 -1.22
CA ILE A 84 5.67 -7.79 -2.23
C ILE A 84 6.70 -6.84 -1.62
N ARG A 85 7.99 -7.15 -1.77
CA ARG A 85 9.10 -6.38 -1.18
C ARG A 85 10.19 -6.00 -2.17
N LYS A 86 10.24 -6.65 -3.33
CA LYS A 86 11.14 -6.26 -4.40
C LYS A 86 10.51 -5.18 -5.25
N ILE A 87 11.30 -4.22 -5.61
CA ILE A 87 10.94 -3.04 -6.38
C ILE A 87 11.87 -2.98 -7.61
N ASN A 88 11.42 -2.35 -8.69
CA ASN A 88 12.06 -2.28 -10.00
C ASN A 88 11.80 -3.49 -10.92
N ALA A 89 12.75 -3.81 -11.78
CA ALA A 89 12.59 -4.79 -12.86
C ALA A 89 12.15 -6.20 -12.41
N ASP A 90 12.45 -6.55 -11.17
CA ASP A 90 12.14 -7.88 -10.61
C ASP A 90 10.74 -7.99 -9.97
N LEU A 91 9.99 -6.88 -9.87
CA LEU A 91 8.67 -6.87 -9.24
C LEU A 91 7.72 -7.88 -9.88
N LYS A 92 7.62 -7.88 -11.20
CA LYS A 92 6.75 -8.79 -11.95
C LYS A 92 7.17 -10.25 -11.78
N ALA A 93 8.46 -10.51 -11.78
CA ALA A 93 9.00 -11.85 -11.58
C ALA A 93 8.71 -12.38 -10.19
N GLU A 94 8.84 -11.55 -9.14
CA GLU A 94 8.49 -11.92 -7.77
C GLU A 94 7.01 -12.26 -7.65
N VAL A 95 6.13 -11.39 -8.16
CA VAL A 95 4.67 -11.59 -8.12
C VAL A 95 4.28 -12.87 -8.85
N ASN A 96 4.81 -13.10 -10.05
CA ASN A 96 4.53 -14.30 -10.84
C ASN A 96 5.01 -15.57 -10.13
N SER A 97 6.17 -15.55 -9.48
CA SER A 97 6.69 -16.68 -8.70
C SER A 97 5.77 -17.02 -7.53
N LYS A 98 5.36 -16.02 -6.74
CA LYS A 98 4.44 -16.20 -5.63
C LYS A 98 3.05 -16.66 -6.09
N PHE A 99 2.58 -16.16 -7.23
CA PHE A 99 1.30 -16.60 -7.78
C PHE A 99 1.33 -18.06 -8.20
N LYS A 100 2.39 -18.49 -8.88
CA LYS A 100 2.60 -19.91 -9.26
C LYS A 100 2.55 -20.83 -8.02
N GLU A 101 3.22 -20.42 -6.95
CA GLU A 101 3.24 -21.22 -5.71
C GLU A 101 1.85 -21.27 -5.06
N ALA A 102 1.15 -20.13 -4.97
CA ALA A 102 -0.18 -20.05 -4.38
C ALA A 102 -1.21 -20.95 -5.06
N ILE A 103 -1.15 -21.08 -6.38
CA ILE A 103 -2.15 -21.82 -7.17
C ILE A 103 -1.78 -23.29 -7.41
N LYS A 104 -0.58 -23.73 -7.04
CA LYS A 104 -0.02 -25.07 -7.37
C LYS A 104 -0.90 -26.24 -6.94
N LYS A 105 -1.63 -26.10 -5.84
CA LYS A 105 -2.49 -27.16 -5.27
C LYS A 105 -3.99 -26.85 -5.40
N VAL A 106 -4.37 -25.84 -6.16
CA VAL A 106 -5.78 -25.49 -6.38
C VAL A 106 -6.48 -26.60 -7.16
N LYS A 107 -7.73 -26.87 -6.78
CA LYS A 107 -8.56 -27.92 -7.40
C LYS A 107 -9.40 -27.42 -8.55
N LYS A 108 -9.84 -28.36 -9.39
CA LYS A 108 -10.92 -28.11 -10.34
C LYS A 108 -12.20 -27.66 -9.61
N GLY A 109 -12.84 -26.63 -10.10
CA GLY A 109 -14.05 -26.04 -9.51
C GLY A 109 -13.80 -24.93 -8.50
N SER A 110 -12.55 -24.71 -8.06
CA SER A 110 -12.21 -23.60 -7.18
C SER A 110 -12.28 -22.26 -7.89
N THR A 111 -12.32 -21.18 -7.11
CA THR A 111 -12.31 -19.81 -7.54
C THR A 111 -11.03 -19.12 -7.08
N VAL A 112 -10.26 -18.56 -8.00
CA VAL A 112 -9.06 -17.78 -7.72
C VAL A 112 -9.37 -16.30 -7.86
N ILE A 113 -9.09 -15.52 -6.82
CA ILE A 113 -9.28 -14.08 -6.78
C ILE A 113 -7.90 -13.41 -6.70
N TYR A 114 -7.54 -12.70 -7.75
CA TYR A 114 -6.27 -11.99 -7.84
C TYR A 114 -6.43 -10.56 -7.31
N CYS A 115 -5.70 -10.22 -6.25
CA CYS A 115 -5.91 -9.00 -5.47
C CYS A 115 -4.84 -7.92 -5.67
N LEU A 116 -3.85 -8.13 -6.54
CA LEU A 116 -2.87 -7.11 -6.90
C LEU A 116 -3.23 -6.38 -8.19
N ALA A 117 -2.70 -5.16 -8.36
CA ALA A 117 -2.71 -4.52 -9.68
C ALA A 117 -1.89 -5.33 -10.69
N THR A 118 -2.34 -5.38 -11.92
CA THR A 118 -1.68 -6.16 -13.00
C THR A 118 -1.07 -5.29 -14.09
N GLY A 119 -1.36 -3.98 -14.09
CA GLY A 119 -1.08 -3.13 -15.24
C GLY A 119 -2.08 -3.37 -16.39
N HIS A 120 -1.75 -2.93 -17.58
CA HIS A 120 -2.57 -3.09 -18.77
C HIS A 120 -2.46 -4.53 -19.31
N GLN A 121 -3.60 -5.21 -19.48
CA GLN A 121 -3.71 -6.61 -19.97
C GLN A 121 -2.94 -7.68 -19.14
N GLY A 122 -2.49 -7.35 -17.93
CA GLY A 122 -1.71 -8.27 -17.10
C GLY A 122 -2.49 -9.50 -16.61
N ASN A 123 -3.83 -9.42 -16.53
CA ASN A 123 -4.66 -10.58 -16.19
C ASN A 123 -4.62 -11.68 -17.27
N SER A 124 -4.36 -11.36 -18.53
CA SER A 124 -4.18 -12.36 -19.58
C SER A 124 -2.97 -13.26 -19.30
N GLU A 125 -1.89 -12.67 -18.79
CA GLU A 125 -0.71 -13.41 -18.35
C GLU A 125 -1.01 -14.28 -17.12
N ASN A 126 -1.70 -13.75 -16.12
CA ASN A 126 -2.10 -14.50 -14.94
C ASN A 126 -2.99 -15.70 -15.27
N ILE A 127 -3.92 -15.55 -16.21
CA ILE A 127 -4.77 -16.64 -16.70
C ILE A 127 -3.92 -17.71 -17.42
N THR A 128 -2.91 -17.30 -18.17
CA THR A 128 -1.96 -18.21 -18.81
C THR A 128 -1.13 -18.96 -17.78
N ILE A 129 -0.61 -18.28 -16.77
CA ILE A 129 0.12 -18.90 -15.64
C ILE A 129 -0.79 -19.89 -14.91
N LEU A 130 -2.04 -19.53 -14.64
CA LEU A 130 -3.00 -20.41 -13.99
C LEU A 130 -3.21 -21.71 -14.78
N LYS A 131 -3.39 -21.59 -16.08
CA LYS A 131 -3.53 -22.76 -16.97
C LYS A 131 -2.28 -23.64 -16.98
N HIS A 132 -1.10 -23.01 -17.08
CA HIS A 132 0.17 -23.76 -17.11
C HIS A 132 0.45 -24.52 -15.81
N VAL A 133 0.20 -23.88 -14.65
CA VAL A 133 0.53 -24.47 -13.34
C VAL A 133 -0.48 -25.53 -12.93
N THR A 134 -1.76 -25.28 -13.17
CA THR A 134 -2.84 -26.16 -12.67
C THR A 134 -3.34 -27.14 -13.71
N GLY A 135 -3.12 -26.91 -15.00
CA GLY A 135 -3.75 -27.63 -16.11
C GLY A 135 -5.23 -27.26 -16.32
N PHE A 136 -5.78 -26.32 -15.53
CA PHE A 136 -7.19 -25.95 -15.60
C PHE A 136 -7.41 -24.70 -16.46
N GLU A 137 -8.51 -24.69 -17.20
CA GLU A 137 -8.89 -23.57 -18.06
C GLU A 137 -9.81 -22.61 -17.30
N ALA A 138 -9.40 -21.34 -17.18
CA ALA A 138 -10.18 -20.31 -16.53
C ALA A 138 -11.52 -20.08 -17.26
N GLY A 139 -12.60 -19.99 -16.50
CA GLY A 139 -13.97 -19.85 -17.01
C GLY A 139 -14.63 -21.17 -17.45
N LYS A 140 -13.91 -22.31 -17.42
CA LYS A 140 -14.44 -23.65 -17.67
C LYS A 140 -14.27 -24.60 -16.47
N SER A 141 -12.99 -24.78 -16.09
CA SER A 141 -12.61 -25.72 -15.03
C SER A 141 -12.35 -25.06 -13.69
N ILE A 142 -12.02 -23.77 -13.72
CA ILE A 142 -11.72 -22.93 -12.57
C ILE A 142 -12.27 -21.52 -12.83
N SER A 143 -12.75 -20.84 -11.79
CA SER A 143 -13.17 -19.44 -11.89
C SER A 143 -11.99 -18.53 -11.58
N TYR A 144 -11.89 -17.40 -12.30
CA TYR A 144 -10.87 -16.39 -12.08
C TYR A 144 -11.54 -15.02 -11.97
N TYR A 145 -11.22 -14.30 -10.90
CA TYR A 145 -11.69 -12.94 -10.63
C TYR A 145 -10.52 -12.01 -10.38
N TYR A 146 -10.67 -10.76 -10.81
CA TYR A 146 -9.73 -9.68 -10.57
C TYR A 146 -10.34 -8.68 -9.60
N PHE A 147 -9.68 -8.50 -8.44
CA PHE A 147 -10.16 -7.67 -7.35
C PHE A 147 -8.99 -6.89 -6.73
N PRO A 148 -8.42 -5.89 -7.42
CA PRO A 148 -7.22 -5.19 -6.98
C PRO A 148 -7.50 -4.41 -5.70
N LEU A 149 -6.85 -4.78 -4.61
CA LEU A 149 -6.92 -4.07 -3.34
C LEU A 149 -5.95 -2.89 -3.38
N ASN A 150 -6.46 -1.72 -3.08
CA ASN A 150 -5.65 -0.54 -2.88
C ASN A 150 -5.34 -0.44 -1.39
N GLY A 151 -4.09 -0.11 -1.00
CA GLY A 151 -3.69 0.10 0.40
C GLY A 151 -4.44 1.25 1.11
N LEU A 152 -5.50 1.76 0.50
CA LEU A 152 -6.47 2.66 1.08
C LEU A 152 -7.62 1.81 1.63
N SER A 153 -8.06 2.08 2.83
CA SER A 153 -9.06 1.35 3.65
C SER A 153 -10.43 1.07 3.00
N LYS A 154 -10.59 1.28 1.70
CA LYS A 154 -11.83 0.98 0.97
C LYS A 154 -11.61 -0.20 0.02
N THR A 155 -12.32 -1.29 0.28
CA THR A 155 -12.38 -2.40 -0.68
C THR A 155 -12.96 -1.90 -2.01
N PRO A 156 -12.40 -2.31 -3.17
CA PRO A 156 -12.93 -1.92 -4.47
C PRO A 156 -14.41 -2.27 -4.60
N SER A 157 -15.16 -1.41 -5.27
CA SER A 157 -16.57 -1.68 -5.58
C SER A 157 -16.76 -2.58 -6.81
N VAL A 158 -15.68 -2.78 -7.59
CA VAL A 158 -15.73 -3.48 -8.89
C VAL A 158 -14.92 -4.77 -8.81
N ILE A 159 -15.50 -5.85 -9.33
CA ILE A 159 -14.87 -7.16 -9.49
C ILE A 159 -14.85 -7.53 -10.97
N GLY A 160 -13.66 -7.76 -11.52
CA GLY A 160 -13.48 -8.26 -12.87
C GLY A 160 -13.74 -9.77 -12.97
N SER A 161 -14.52 -10.21 -13.96
CA SER A 161 -14.80 -11.63 -14.23
C SER A 161 -14.75 -11.93 -15.73
N LEU A 162 -14.43 -13.17 -16.11
CA LEU A 162 -14.32 -13.56 -17.52
C LEU A 162 -15.64 -13.44 -18.31
N LYS A 163 -16.78 -13.63 -17.67
CA LYS A 163 -18.10 -13.71 -18.32
C LYS A 163 -19.12 -12.71 -17.75
N LYS A 164 -18.68 -11.69 -17.00
CA LYS A 164 -19.56 -10.77 -16.26
C LYS A 164 -20.57 -11.51 -15.34
N ILE A 165 -20.26 -12.74 -14.98
CA ILE A 165 -21.14 -13.56 -14.13
C ILE A 165 -20.97 -13.12 -12.69
N LYS A 166 -22.07 -12.72 -12.05
CA LYS A 166 -22.12 -12.42 -10.62
C LYS A 166 -22.09 -13.74 -9.85
N ASP A 167 -21.00 -13.99 -9.12
CA ASP A 167 -20.96 -15.01 -8.08
C ASP A 167 -21.65 -14.45 -6.84
N LYS A 168 -22.86 -14.97 -6.56
CA LYS A 168 -23.69 -14.50 -5.44
C LYS A 168 -23.03 -14.78 -4.09
N LYS A 169 -22.31 -15.91 -3.94
CA LYS A 169 -21.63 -16.27 -2.71
C LYS A 169 -20.41 -15.36 -2.48
N LEU A 170 -19.58 -15.18 -3.49
CA LEU A 170 -18.44 -14.26 -3.43
C LEU A 170 -18.90 -12.82 -3.15
N SER A 171 -19.99 -12.39 -3.81
CA SER A 171 -20.59 -11.09 -3.53
C SER A 171 -21.03 -10.97 -2.07
N ALA A 172 -21.70 -11.96 -1.51
CA ALA A 172 -22.12 -11.98 -0.10
C ALA A 172 -20.94 -11.95 0.87
N LEU A 173 -19.86 -12.69 0.57
CA LEU A 173 -18.63 -12.70 1.38
C LEU A 173 -17.94 -11.32 1.39
N LEU A 174 -17.86 -10.63 0.23
CA LEU A 174 -17.14 -9.36 0.07
C LEU A 174 -17.97 -8.12 0.36
N SER A 175 -19.31 -8.16 0.24
CA SER A 175 -20.18 -7.00 0.45
C SER A 175 -20.28 -6.65 1.92
N THR A 176 -20.21 -5.36 2.24
CA THR A 176 -20.64 -4.82 3.53
C THR A 176 -22.07 -4.29 3.41
N SER A 177 -22.72 -3.96 4.54
CA SER A 177 -24.10 -3.44 4.54
C SER A 177 -24.29 -2.15 3.71
N LYS A 178 -23.20 -1.50 3.31
CA LYS A 178 -23.21 -0.21 2.56
C LYS A 178 -22.63 -0.30 1.14
N ASP A 179 -21.91 -1.41 0.79
CA ASP A 179 -21.16 -1.51 -0.47
C ASP A 179 -21.58 -2.74 -1.26
N GLU A 180 -22.43 -2.57 -2.27
CA GLU A 180 -22.71 -3.61 -3.24
C GLU A 180 -21.55 -3.73 -4.25
N LYS A 181 -21.11 -4.99 -4.53
CA LYS A 181 -20.03 -5.25 -5.48
C LYS A 181 -20.59 -5.39 -6.89
N THR A 182 -20.04 -4.62 -7.83
CA THR A 182 -20.40 -4.65 -9.25
C THR A 182 -19.46 -5.58 -10.02
N PHE A 183 -20.04 -6.53 -10.77
CA PHE A 183 -19.28 -7.44 -11.63
C PHE A 183 -19.20 -6.91 -13.04
N VAL A 184 -18.00 -6.76 -13.56
CA VAL A 184 -17.72 -6.33 -14.94
C VAL A 184 -16.78 -7.35 -15.61
N ASP A 185 -16.50 -7.21 -16.90
CA ASP A 185 -15.44 -8.00 -17.53
C ASP A 185 -14.06 -7.57 -17.01
N ILE A 186 -13.08 -8.48 -17.08
CA ILE A 186 -11.72 -8.26 -16.54
C ILE A 186 -11.07 -7.02 -17.15
N SER A 187 -11.20 -6.84 -18.48
CA SER A 187 -10.60 -5.68 -19.16
C SER A 187 -11.21 -4.36 -18.66
N SER A 188 -12.53 -4.31 -18.46
CA SER A 188 -13.20 -3.13 -17.86
C SER A 188 -12.71 -2.87 -16.45
N ALA A 189 -12.51 -3.92 -15.62
CA ALA A 189 -11.99 -3.76 -14.27
C ALA A 189 -10.54 -3.24 -14.26
N GLU A 190 -9.68 -3.75 -15.16
CA GLU A 190 -8.31 -3.23 -15.36
C GLU A 190 -8.33 -1.75 -15.76
N HIS A 191 -9.17 -1.38 -16.72
CA HIS A 191 -9.29 0.02 -17.16
C HIS A 191 -9.78 0.94 -16.03
N ILE A 192 -10.79 0.51 -15.27
CA ILE A 192 -11.30 1.29 -14.13
C ILE A 192 -10.18 1.52 -13.11
N HIS A 193 -9.44 0.47 -12.75
CA HIS A 193 -8.31 0.57 -11.82
C HIS A 193 -7.21 1.48 -12.37
N ALA A 194 -6.84 1.33 -13.63
CA ALA A 194 -5.84 2.17 -14.30
C ALA A 194 -6.24 3.65 -14.31
N ILE A 195 -7.50 3.95 -14.68
CA ILE A 195 -8.03 5.33 -14.69
C ILE A 195 -7.99 5.94 -13.28
N GLN A 196 -8.40 5.20 -12.26
CA GLN A 196 -8.36 5.67 -10.87
C GLN A 196 -6.94 5.96 -10.41
N THR A 197 -6.00 5.06 -10.71
CA THR A 197 -4.58 5.20 -10.39
C THR A 197 -3.98 6.42 -11.09
N ILE A 198 -4.15 6.55 -12.40
CA ILE A 198 -3.62 7.69 -13.18
C ILE A 198 -4.23 9.00 -12.69
N LYS A 199 -5.56 9.07 -12.51
CA LYS A 199 -6.25 10.27 -12.03
C LYS A 199 -5.67 10.73 -10.69
N ARG A 200 -5.50 9.82 -9.75
CA ARG A 200 -4.94 10.13 -8.42
C ARG A 200 -3.53 10.69 -8.53
N PHE A 201 -2.63 9.99 -9.20
CA PHE A 201 -1.22 10.37 -9.25
C PHE A 201 -0.96 11.58 -10.13
N SER A 202 -1.70 11.78 -11.22
CA SER A 202 -1.60 13.00 -12.02
C SER A 202 -2.09 14.23 -11.24
N SER A 203 -3.14 14.11 -10.44
CA SER A 203 -3.60 15.19 -9.55
C SER A 203 -2.54 15.55 -8.51
N ILE A 204 -1.95 14.55 -7.84
CA ILE A 204 -0.85 14.77 -6.89
C ILE A 204 0.34 15.45 -7.58
N CYS A 205 0.76 14.93 -8.74
CA CYS A 205 1.89 15.49 -9.50
C CYS A 205 1.63 16.94 -9.94
N SER A 206 0.42 17.25 -10.37
CA SER A 206 0.03 18.63 -10.74
C SER A 206 0.23 19.59 -9.57
N VAL A 207 -0.19 19.20 -8.36
CA VAL A 207 0.04 20.01 -7.15
C VAL A 207 1.53 20.15 -6.85
N LEU A 208 2.30 19.05 -6.94
CA LEU A 208 3.74 19.10 -6.72
C LEU A 208 4.46 20.09 -7.67
N GLU A 209 4.05 20.13 -8.93
CA GLU A 209 4.64 21.04 -9.92
C GLU A 209 4.14 22.48 -9.74
N ILE A 210 2.84 22.67 -9.52
CA ILE A 210 2.27 24.02 -9.29
C ILE A 210 2.86 24.66 -8.04
N CYS A 211 3.05 23.91 -6.94
CA CYS A 211 3.68 24.44 -5.73
C CYS A 211 5.08 25.00 -5.97
N LYS A 212 5.81 24.49 -6.97
CA LYS A 212 7.12 25.07 -7.35
C LYS A 212 6.98 26.45 -7.99
N LEU A 213 5.91 26.68 -8.75
CA LEU A 213 5.65 27.95 -9.43
C LEU A 213 5.11 29.02 -8.46
N VAL A 214 4.27 28.60 -7.51
CA VAL A 214 3.56 29.48 -6.59
C VAL A 214 4.40 29.92 -5.39
N LYS A 215 5.59 29.36 -5.18
CA LYS A 215 6.51 29.73 -4.09
C LYS A 215 6.69 31.24 -3.85
N ASN A 216 6.38 32.06 -4.84
CA ASN A 216 6.57 33.51 -4.79
C ASN A 216 5.27 34.30 -4.64
N ASN A 217 4.09 33.68 -4.58
CA ASN A 217 2.80 34.37 -4.52
C ASN A 217 1.88 33.81 -3.43
N PRO A 218 1.86 34.43 -2.20
CA PRO A 218 1.11 33.89 -1.06
C PRO A 218 -0.42 33.94 -1.21
N GLU A 219 -0.96 34.73 -2.15
CA GLU A 219 -2.41 34.88 -2.34
C GLU A 219 -3.07 33.66 -3.03
N SER A 220 -2.28 32.77 -3.63
CA SER A 220 -2.79 31.57 -4.32
C SER A 220 -3.08 30.38 -3.39
N ASN A 221 -2.87 30.52 -2.08
CA ASN A 221 -3.05 29.45 -1.10
C ASN A 221 -4.50 28.97 -0.90
N THR A 222 -5.50 29.76 -1.31
CA THR A 222 -6.92 29.44 -1.14
C THR A 222 -7.42 28.36 -2.10
N THR A 223 -6.71 28.07 -3.18
CA THR A 223 -7.13 27.14 -4.25
C THR A 223 -6.75 25.68 -3.99
N PHE A 224 -5.99 25.40 -2.92
CA PHE A 224 -5.38 24.09 -2.69
C PHE A 224 -5.88 23.38 -1.42
N ASP A 225 -7.07 23.73 -0.93
CA ASP A 225 -7.59 23.20 0.34
C ASP A 225 -7.67 21.66 0.35
N ASP A 226 -8.04 21.04 -0.76
CA ASP A 226 -8.13 19.57 -0.90
C ASP A 226 -6.76 18.87 -0.73
N PHE A 227 -5.65 19.58 -0.92
CA PHE A 227 -4.29 19.03 -0.88
C PHE A 227 -3.51 19.39 0.39
N LYS A 228 -4.10 20.19 1.30
CA LYS A 228 -3.45 20.58 2.55
C LYS A 228 -3.08 19.40 3.44
N ASN A 229 -3.77 18.29 3.27
CA ASN A 229 -3.61 17.07 4.05
C ASN A 229 -2.93 15.92 3.30
N ILE A 230 -2.34 16.17 2.12
CA ILE A 230 -1.56 15.16 1.41
C ILE A 230 -0.14 15.14 1.96
N TYR A 231 0.22 14.04 2.59
CA TYR A 231 1.56 13.79 3.12
C TYR A 231 2.36 12.87 2.20
N LEU A 232 3.63 12.67 2.51
CA LEU A 232 4.49 11.73 1.80
C LEU A 232 3.89 10.32 1.80
N ASP A 233 3.28 9.90 2.90
CA ASP A 233 2.59 8.60 3.01
C ASP A 233 1.51 8.43 1.94
N ASP A 234 0.68 9.45 1.76
CA ASP A 234 -0.39 9.44 0.76
C ASP A 234 0.16 9.40 -0.67
N MET A 235 1.26 10.12 -0.91
CA MET A 235 1.91 10.15 -2.22
C MET A 235 2.54 8.82 -2.60
N MET A 236 2.99 8.04 -1.60
CA MET A 236 3.62 6.74 -1.84
C MET A 236 2.59 5.62 -1.99
N SER A 237 1.43 5.70 -1.35
CA SER A 237 0.43 4.63 -1.35
C SER A 237 -0.05 4.27 -2.76
N GLY A 238 0.31 3.08 -3.24
CA GLY A 238 -0.03 2.57 -4.58
C GLY A 238 0.87 3.08 -5.71
N LEU A 239 2.04 3.63 -5.41
CA LEU A 239 3.01 4.06 -6.43
C LEU A 239 3.50 2.86 -7.26
N ASP A 240 3.58 1.68 -6.68
CA ASP A 240 3.95 0.45 -7.40
C ASP A 240 2.91 0.05 -8.44
N ASP A 241 1.62 0.30 -8.18
CA ASP A 241 0.57 0.08 -9.18
C ASP A 241 0.77 0.99 -10.39
N LEU A 242 1.18 2.25 -10.17
CA LEU A 242 1.49 3.18 -11.26
C LEU A 242 2.77 2.76 -12.02
N ARG A 243 3.78 2.24 -11.33
CA ARG A 243 5.01 1.71 -11.93
C ARG A 243 4.72 0.47 -12.79
N LEU A 244 3.89 -0.46 -12.29
CA LEU A 244 3.43 -1.63 -13.06
C LEU A 244 2.65 -1.19 -14.29
N LEU A 245 1.78 -0.20 -14.15
CA LEU A 245 1.02 0.33 -15.28
C LEU A 245 1.98 0.97 -16.32
N SER A 246 2.98 1.74 -15.88
CA SER A 246 3.99 2.30 -16.77
C SER A 246 4.73 1.22 -17.57
N SER A 247 5.14 0.13 -16.89
CA SER A 247 5.88 -0.96 -17.52
C SER A 247 5.05 -1.85 -18.44
N SER A 248 3.71 -1.74 -18.37
CA SER A 248 2.79 -2.55 -19.20
C SER A 248 2.42 -1.89 -20.53
N PHE A 249 2.79 -0.64 -20.75
CA PHE A 249 2.60 0.06 -22.03
C PHE A 249 3.84 -0.05 -22.89
N GLU A 250 3.65 -0.42 -24.15
CA GLU A 250 4.71 -0.41 -25.16
C GLU A 250 4.70 0.88 -25.96
N GLY A 251 5.88 1.29 -26.42
CA GLY A 251 6.06 2.48 -27.28
C GLY A 251 6.01 3.80 -26.52
N SER A 252 5.73 4.88 -27.26
CA SER A 252 5.62 6.25 -26.74
C SER A 252 4.20 6.77 -26.96
N SER A 253 3.41 6.87 -25.88
CA SER A 253 2.08 7.46 -25.92
C SER A 253 1.99 8.66 -24.97
N PRO A 254 1.11 9.65 -25.23
CA PRO A 254 0.86 10.75 -24.30
C PRO A 254 0.52 10.27 -22.89
N LEU A 255 -0.19 9.15 -22.79
CA LEU A 255 -0.55 8.53 -21.50
C LEU A 255 0.69 8.04 -20.74
N LEU A 256 1.64 7.41 -21.42
CA LEU A 256 2.89 6.95 -20.81
C LEU A 256 3.74 8.14 -20.33
N TYR A 257 3.77 9.25 -21.05
CA TYR A 257 4.42 10.47 -20.58
C TYR A 257 3.79 11.04 -19.32
N LEU A 258 2.45 11.03 -19.22
CA LEU A 258 1.72 11.45 -18.02
C LEU A 258 2.05 10.56 -16.82
N ILE A 259 2.04 9.25 -17.00
CA ILE A 259 2.37 8.26 -15.96
C ILE A 259 3.81 8.46 -15.48
N ASN A 260 4.77 8.51 -16.41
CA ASN A 260 6.19 8.68 -16.08
C ASN A 260 6.47 10.05 -15.47
N GLY A 261 5.79 11.10 -15.92
CA GLY A 261 5.83 12.43 -15.33
C GLY A 261 5.38 12.42 -13.88
N SER A 262 4.29 11.70 -13.58
CA SER A 262 3.77 11.55 -12.22
C SER A 262 4.76 10.82 -11.29
N ILE A 263 5.35 9.72 -11.76
CA ILE A 263 6.39 8.97 -11.01
C ILE A 263 7.61 9.87 -10.74
N LYS A 264 8.08 10.61 -11.77
CA LYS A 264 9.20 11.54 -11.64
C LYS A 264 8.89 12.69 -10.68
N GLY A 265 7.67 13.23 -10.71
CA GLY A 265 7.23 14.29 -9.81
C GLY A 265 7.30 13.86 -8.34
N ILE A 266 6.78 12.67 -8.01
CA ILE A 266 6.80 12.12 -6.65
C ILE A 266 8.23 11.86 -6.18
N ASN A 267 9.06 11.21 -7.02
CA ASN A 267 10.47 10.97 -6.71
C ASN A 267 11.25 12.31 -6.57
N GLY A 268 10.88 13.33 -7.35
CA GLY A 268 11.41 14.67 -7.26
C GLY A 268 11.07 15.36 -5.94
N TYR A 269 9.86 15.12 -5.42
CA TYR A 269 9.45 15.64 -4.12
C TYR A 269 10.30 15.05 -2.97
N ALA A 270 10.58 13.76 -2.98
CA ALA A 270 11.44 13.15 -1.98
C ALA A 270 12.87 13.76 -1.97
N LYS A 271 13.43 14.05 -3.16
CA LYS A 271 14.71 14.77 -3.27
C LYS A 271 14.62 16.20 -2.73
N ARG A 272 13.51 16.90 -3.02
CA ARG A 272 13.27 18.26 -2.53
C ARG A 272 13.12 18.30 -1.01
N LEU A 273 12.50 17.29 -0.40
CA LEU A 273 12.39 17.18 1.06
C LEU A 273 13.79 17.15 1.71
N ILE A 274 14.73 16.40 1.14
CA ILE A 274 16.11 16.37 1.62
C ILE A 274 16.79 17.76 1.48
N GLU A 275 16.53 18.46 0.38
CA GLU A 275 17.08 19.80 0.18
C GLU A 275 16.50 20.84 1.17
N ILE A 276 15.22 20.71 1.53
CA ILE A 276 14.60 21.54 2.59
C ILE A 276 15.34 21.38 3.91
N ILE A 277 15.71 20.16 4.26
CA ILE A 277 16.47 19.88 5.48
C ILE A 277 17.84 20.57 5.43
N ARG A 278 18.55 20.47 4.28
CA ARG A 278 19.82 21.18 4.11
C ARG A 278 19.69 22.71 4.26
N ILE A 279 18.63 23.27 3.68
CA ILE A 279 18.35 24.71 3.78
C ILE A 279 18.03 25.07 5.23
N THR A 280 17.25 24.26 5.95
CA THR A 280 16.93 24.46 7.36
C THR A 280 18.19 24.47 8.23
N LEU A 281 19.10 23.50 8.03
CA LEU A 281 20.39 23.46 8.72
C LEU A 281 21.21 24.74 8.49
N LYS A 282 21.29 25.18 7.22
CA LYS A 282 22.04 26.38 6.86
C LYS A 282 21.44 27.65 7.45
N ASN A 283 20.12 27.83 7.36
CA ASN A 283 19.43 29.05 7.78
C ASN A 283 19.43 29.23 9.31
N HIS A 284 19.52 28.14 10.06
CA HIS A 284 19.60 28.16 11.52
C HIS A 284 20.99 27.90 12.06
N GLU A 285 22.01 27.92 11.18
CA GLU A 285 23.43 27.70 11.55
C GLU A 285 23.67 26.42 12.37
N LEU A 286 22.84 25.37 12.13
CA LEU A 286 22.90 24.13 12.85
C LEU A 286 24.09 23.28 12.38
N LYS A 287 24.94 22.87 13.33
CA LYS A 287 26.08 21.99 13.03
C LYS A 287 25.60 20.52 12.93
N ALA A 288 25.97 19.82 11.87
CA ALA A 288 25.60 18.43 11.63
C ALA A 288 25.94 17.50 12.81
N SER A 289 27.07 17.75 13.50
CA SER A 289 27.48 16.98 14.70
C SER A 289 26.64 17.22 15.94
N LYS A 290 25.87 18.33 15.96
CA LYS A 290 24.99 18.72 17.09
C LYS A 290 23.50 18.67 16.70
N THR A 291 23.20 18.05 15.56
CA THR A 291 21.84 17.94 15.06
C THR A 291 21.46 16.46 14.89
N LYS A 292 20.26 16.12 15.32
CA LYS A 292 19.63 14.82 15.10
C LYS A 292 18.46 15.00 14.15
N ILE A 293 18.29 14.10 13.18
CA ILE A 293 17.11 14.05 12.34
C ILE A 293 16.27 12.84 12.74
N ILE A 294 14.97 13.06 12.90
CA ILE A 294 14.01 11.99 13.14
C ILE A 294 12.98 12.00 12.02
N LEU A 295 12.95 10.90 11.26
CA LEU A 295 11.90 10.60 10.31
C LEU A 295 10.76 9.89 11.05
N SER A 296 9.69 10.62 11.35
CA SER A 296 8.48 10.05 11.94
C SER A 296 7.55 9.58 10.84
N TRP A 297 7.50 8.28 10.66
CA TRP A 297 6.66 7.61 9.70
C TRP A 297 6.14 6.30 10.28
N THR A 298 4.92 6.35 10.82
CA THR A 298 4.23 5.16 11.29
C THR A 298 3.82 4.31 10.08
N LEU A 299 4.62 3.27 9.80
CA LEU A 299 4.43 2.39 8.66
C LEU A 299 3.77 1.08 9.09
N ASP A 300 2.77 0.68 8.35
CA ASP A 300 2.27 -0.68 8.42
C ASP A 300 3.19 -1.62 7.61
N LYS A 301 4.00 -2.40 8.34
CA LYS A 301 4.96 -3.35 7.76
C LYS A 301 4.30 -4.57 7.14
N ASN A 302 3.00 -4.78 7.41
CA ASN A 302 2.25 -5.92 6.94
C ASN A 302 1.46 -5.63 5.64
N GLN A 303 1.55 -4.41 5.08
CA GLN A 303 0.92 -4.10 3.79
C GLN A 303 1.40 -5.01 2.66
N MET A 304 0.53 -5.25 1.67
CA MET A 304 0.87 -6.02 0.47
C MET A 304 2.05 -5.43 -0.28
N ARG A 305 2.15 -4.11 -0.35
CA ARG A 305 3.17 -3.36 -1.12
C ARG A 305 4.27 -2.81 -0.22
N GLY A 306 5.47 -2.63 -0.78
CA GLY A 306 6.67 -2.22 -0.05
C GLY A 306 7.20 -0.83 -0.35
N GLU A 307 6.53 -0.06 -1.22
CA GLU A 307 7.02 1.24 -1.71
C GLU A 307 7.31 2.28 -0.62
N LYS A 308 6.54 2.26 0.48
CA LYS A 308 6.75 3.18 1.60
C LYS A 308 8.03 2.85 2.38
N VAL A 309 8.26 1.57 2.65
CA VAL A 309 9.47 1.09 3.35
C VAL A 309 10.71 1.39 2.50
N GLU A 310 10.64 1.18 1.19
CA GLU A 310 11.72 1.54 0.27
C GLU A 310 12.02 3.03 0.31
N MET A 311 10.99 3.86 0.24
CA MET A 311 11.15 5.32 0.28
C MET A 311 11.75 5.77 1.60
N LEU A 312 11.29 5.22 2.73
CA LEU A 312 11.86 5.50 4.04
C LEU A 312 13.36 5.19 4.06
N ASN A 313 13.75 3.99 3.61
CA ASN A 313 15.16 3.58 3.53
C ASN A 313 15.98 4.48 2.60
N SER A 314 15.42 4.87 1.45
CA SER A 314 16.07 5.76 0.49
C SER A 314 16.31 7.16 1.07
N ILE A 315 15.31 7.75 1.75
CA ILE A 315 15.44 9.07 2.39
C ILE A 315 16.45 8.99 3.53
N THR A 316 16.33 7.99 4.41
CA THR A 316 17.23 7.79 5.55
C THR A 316 18.69 7.65 5.09
N SER A 317 18.95 6.82 4.07
CA SER A 317 20.30 6.67 3.52
C SER A 317 20.88 7.99 3.02
N LYS A 318 20.10 8.75 2.24
CA LYS A 318 20.56 10.02 1.70
C LYS A 318 20.75 11.11 2.78
N LEU A 319 19.95 11.09 3.83
CA LEU A 319 20.13 12.02 4.94
C LEU A 319 21.40 11.71 5.74
N ARG A 320 21.76 10.43 5.87
CA ARG A 320 23.00 10.01 6.53
C ARG A 320 24.27 10.51 5.80
N ASP A 321 24.19 10.80 4.51
CA ASP A 321 25.29 11.43 3.77
C ASP A 321 25.59 12.87 4.27
N TYR A 322 24.62 13.52 4.93
CA TYR A 322 24.77 14.90 5.43
C TYR A 322 24.86 14.96 6.96
N ILE A 323 24.14 14.09 7.66
CA ILE A 323 24.06 14.06 9.12
C ILE A 323 24.21 12.63 9.58
N GLY A 324 25.22 12.38 10.44
CA GLY A 324 25.47 11.03 10.94
C GLY A 324 24.37 10.48 11.85
N ASP A 325 23.58 11.36 12.48
CA ASP A 325 22.54 10.99 13.45
C ASP A 325 21.16 11.12 12.81
N VAL A 326 20.72 10.05 12.12
CA VAL A 326 19.41 9.97 11.47
C VAL A 326 18.69 8.72 11.98
N GLU A 327 17.60 8.93 12.66
CA GLU A 327 16.72 7.87 13.20
C GLU A 327 15.36 7.85 12.50
N THR A 328 14.75 6.67 12.52
CA THR A 328 13.36 6.47 12.11
C THR A 328 12.54 6.15 13.35
N SER A 329 11.43 6.84 13.55
CA SER A 329 10.54 6.61 14.69
C SER A 329 9.17 6.17 14.20
N GLU A 330 8.64 5.11 14.80
CA GLU A 330 7.26 4.65 14.64
C GLU A 330 6.35 5.14 15.78
N GLY A 331 6.89 5.94 16.69
CA GLY A 331 6.20 6.45 17.88
C GLY A 331 6.97 7.55 18.61
N LEU A 332 6.36 8.04 19.68
CA LEU A 332 6.76 9.25 20.40
C LEU A 332 7.95 9.10 21.36
N LEU A 333 8.42 7.89 21.64
CA LEU A 333 9.27 7.63 22.82
C LEU A 333 10.73 8.08 22.67
N ASP A 334 11.23 8.25 21.43
CA ASP A 334 12.66 8.47 21.18
C ASP A 334 13.08 9.96 21.14
N PHE A 335 12.12 10.87 21.30
CA PHE A 335 12.41 12.32 21.24
C PHE A 335 13.09 12.88 22.50
N PHE A 336 13.03 12.19 23.63
CA PHE A 336 13.19 12.79 24.95
C PHE A 336 14.61 12.87 25.52
N HIS A 337 15.64 12.31 24.87
CA HIS A 337 16.96 12.15 25.51
C HIS A 337 18.16 12.58 24.66
N SER A 338 18.07 13.67 23.94
CA SER A 338 19.21 14.15 23.16
C SER A 338 19.60 15.58 23.53
N ASP A 339 20.88 15.81 23.87
CA ASP A 339 21.47 17.16 23.99
C ASP A 339 21.64 17.84 22.63
N LYS A 340 21.10 17.24 21.55
CA LYS A 340 21.21 17.72 20.18
C LYS A 340 19.91 18.43 19.76
N THR A 341 20.06 19.46 18.93
CA THR A 341 18.92 20.08 18.25
C THR A 341 18.25 19.04 17.35
N THR A 342 16.94 18.86 17.50
CA THR A 342 16.18 17.85 16.74
C THR A 342 15.42 18.47 15.59
N ILE A 343 15.59 17.89 14.38
CA ILE A 343 14.73 18.16 13.22
C ILE A 343 13.81 16.95 13.07
N ALA A 344 12.52 17.14 13.29
CA ALA A 344 11.50 16.10 13.13
C ALA A 344 10.77 16.27 11.80
N ILE A 345 10.67 15.20 11.01
CA ILE A 345 9.99 15.16 9.73
C ILE A 345 8.77 14.26 9.86
N ALA A 346 7.58 14.86 9.83
CA ALA A 346 6.32 14.11 9.91
C ALA A 346 5.86 13.69 8.52
N CYS A 347 5.82 12.38 8.27
CA CYS A 347 5.43 11.79 6.98
C CYS A 347 3.94 11.46 6.89
N THR A 348 3.21 11.49 8.01
CA THR A 348 1.75 11.33 8.09
C THR A 348 1.11 12.48 8.86
N GLU A 349 -0.22 12.65 8.72
CA GLU A 349 -0.97 13.64 9.52
C GLU A 349 -0.97 13.28 11.01
N SER A 350 -1.07 12.00 11.33
CA SER A 350 -1.04 11.49 12.71
C SER A 350 0.29 11.82 13.38
N ASP A 351 1.41 11.51 12.71
CA ASP A 351 2.74 11.82 13.23
C ASP A 351 2.93 13.31 13.43
N TYR A 352 2.44 14.14 12.49
CA TYR A 352 2.50 15.60 12.61
C TYR A 352 1.75 16.11 13.85
N LYS A 353 0.54 15.62 14.09
CA LYS A 353 -0.26 16.02 15.26
C LYS A 353 0.44 15.65 16.57
N LYS A 354 0.93 14.41 16.66
CA LYS A 354 1.66 13.90 17.83
C LYS A 354 2.91 14.73 18.14
N ILE A 355 3.76 15.00 17.13
CA ILE A 355 4.98 15.79 17.31
C ILE A 355 4.66 17.23 17.67
N LYS A 356 3.59 17.82 17.09
CA LYS A 356 3.18 19.18 17.39
C LYS A 356 2.79 19.37 18.86
N GLU A 357 2.17 18.38 19.48
CA GLU A 357 1.83 18.38 20.91
C GLU A 357 3.09 18.38 21.78
N ILE A 358 4.10 17.59 21.42
CA ILE A 358 5.37 17.51 22.16
C ILE A 358 6.19 18.77 21.99
N LYS A 359 6.22 19.36 20.79
CA LYS A 359 7.01 20.56 20.46
C LYS A 359 6.74 21.74 21.41
N GLN A 360 5.56 21.82 22.03
CA GLN A 360 5.23 22.89 22.99
C GLN A 360 6.20 22.96 24.18
N ASN A 361 6.96 21.86 24.44
CA ASN A 361 7.87 21.74 25.56
C ASN A 361 9.34 21.55 25.17
N GLN A 362 9.72 21.64 23.89
CA GLN A 362 11.09 21.33 23.41
C GLN A 362 11.49 22.12 22.15
N ASP A 363 12.81 22.36 21.97
CA ASP A 363 13.41 22.98 20.78
C ASP A 363 13.48 21.98 19.61
N ILE A 364 12.32 21.71 18.99
CA ILE A 364 12.19 20.82 17.83
C ILE A 364 11.83 21.64 16.60
N PHE A 365 12.63 21.48 15.53
CA PHE A 365 12.27 21.96 14.19
C PHE A 365 11.35 20.93 13.51
N LEU A 366 10.05 21.24 13.45
CA LEU A 366 9.07 20.35 12.86
C LEU A 366 8.87 20.65 11.37
N ILE A 367 9.17 19.68 10.51
CA ILE A 367 8.94 19.72 9.08
C ILE A 367 7.76 18.80 8.74
N LYS A 368 6.74 19.36 8.09
CA LYS A 368 5.62 18.61 7.54
C LYS A 368 6.01 18.12 6.14
N ALA A 369 6.06 16.81 5.93
CA ALA A 369 6.32 16.23 4.61
C ALA A 369 5.09 16.34 3.69
N ASN A 370 4.71 17.59 3.38
CA ASN A 370 3.59 18.00 2.54
C ASN A 370 4.05 19.11 1.58
N PRO A 371 3.72 19.06 0.27
CA PRO A 371 4.21 20.02 -0.70
C PRO A 371 3.78 21.47 -0.45
N LEU A 372 2.62 21.68 0.18
CA LEU A 372 2.09 23.00 0.49
C LEU A 372 2.72 23.64 1.75
N PHE A 373 3.37 22.84 2.58
CA PHE A 373 4.04 23.34 3.79
C PHE A 373 5.12 24.36 3.46
N GLU A 374 5.83 24.20 2.37
CA GLU A 374 6.87 25.12 1.89
C GLU A 374 6.31 26.49 1.49
N VAL A 375 5.06 26.54 1.04
CA VAL A 375 4.41 27.76 0.57
C VAL A 375 3.93 28.61 1.75
N SER A 376 3.44 27.96 2.82
CA SER A 376 2.84 28.62 3.98
C SER A 376 3.86 29.13 5.01
N ASN A 377 5.09 28.66 5.01
CA ASN A 377 6.09 28.91 6.06
C ASN A 377 7.17 29.95 5.75
N LYS A 378 7.09 30.70 4.64
CA LYS A 378 7.97 31.85 4.46
C LYS A 378 7.80 32.97 5.51
N SER A 379 6.71 32.91 6.30
CA SER A 379 6.39 33.93 7.30
C SER A 379 6.45 33.48 8.76
N LYS A 380 6.74 32.20 9.06
CA LYS A 380 6.75 31.66 10.43
C LYS A 380 7.78 30.56 10.66
N ILE A 381 9.00 30.71 10.13
CA ILE A 381 10.16 30.04 10.70
C ILE A 381 10.82 31.07 11.63
N ILE A 382 10.24 31.26 12.77
CA ILE A 382 10.82 31.89 13.95
C ILE A 382 10.69 30.87 15.08
#